data_8bf122e89318f9e66e5b57e872dd2a23
#
_entry.id   8bf122e89318f9e66e5b57e872dd2a23
#
_cell.length_a   1.000
_cell.length_b   1.000
_cell.length_c   1.000
_cell.angle_alpha   90.00
_cell.angle_beta   90.00
_cell.angle_gamma   90.00
#
_symmetry.space_group_name_H-M   'P 1'
#
loop_
_entity.id
_entity.type
_entity.pdbx_description
1 polymer ?
#
loop_
_entity_poly.entity_id
_entity_poly.type
_entity_poly.pdbx_seq_one_letter_code
_entity_poly.pdbx_strand_id
1 'polypeptide(L)'
;TQLQKESYSPEETTADYMLKDMMQRMNSQQTDSQNQVSLLPEGVQMNYSVEEDVLVVNFNSQYSSMSRARELLVRAGVVKTFLQVPGINSVRFTIENEDLTDSRGQAVGNMTADTFAEFTGTEPDAYCSNTFTLYFTDKSGQKLVKEQRTVRYKRSIPKERIVLEQLMKGPLEKGHYPTIPENTEVLDVTIADRICYVAFDGVFSSYALDVSE
;
A
#
# COMPACT_ATOMS: atom_id res chain seq x y z
N THR A 1 12.35 2.40 -9.91
CA THR A 1 11.72 1.48 -10.89
C THR A 1 10.23 1.61 -10.73
N GLN A 2 9.50 1.91 -11.80
CA GLN A 2 8.03 2.06 -11.82
C GLN A 2 7.43 1.02 -12.75
N LEU A 3 6.20 0.58 -12.43
CA LEU A 3 5.40 -0.19 -13.36
C LEU A 3 4.93 0.70 -14.51
N GLN A 4 5.14 0.26 -15.74
CA GLN A 4 4.62 0.92 -16.94
C GLN A 4 3.39 0.15 -17.44
N LYS A 5 2.40 0.90 -17.93
CA LYS A 5 1.21 0.33 -18.54
C LYS A 5 1.46 0.14 -20.03
N GLU A 6 1.12 -1.03 -20.51
CA GLU A 6 1.10 -1.34 -21.93
C GLU A 6 -0.35 -1.49 -22.40
N SER A 7 -0.63 -1.03 -23.62
CA SER A 7 -1.96 -1.20 -24.21
C SER A 7 -2.12 -2.64 -24.66
N TYR A 8 -3.20 -3.27 -24.23
CA TYR A 8 -3.54 -4.64 -24.58
C TYR A 8 -4.82 -4.67 -25.42
N SER A 9 -4.74 -5.27 -26.60
CA SER A 9 -5.88 -5.49 -27.48
C SER A 9 -5.91 -6.98 -27.85
N PRO A 10 -6.77 -7.79 -27.19
CA PRO A 10 -6.86 -9.22 -27.47
C PRO A 10 -7.52 -9.48 -28.82
N GLU A 11 -7.13 -10.55 -29.49
CA GLU A 11 -7.80 -11.05 -30.70
C GLU A 11 -9.17 -11.65 -30.37
N GLU A 12 -9.33 -12.23 -29.16
CA GLU A 12 -10.59 -12.73 -28.62
C GLU A 12 -10.83 -12.15 -27.22
N THR A 13 -12.08 -11.82 -26.92
CA THR A 13 -12.48 -11.23 -25.62
C THR A 13 -12.97 -12.27 -24.61
N THR A 14 -12.73 -13.55 -24.83
CA THR A 14 -13.04 -14.60 -23.86
C THR A 14 -12.03 -14.57 -22.71
N ALA A 15 -12.50 -14.81 -21.49
CA ALA A 15 -11.62 -14.81 -20.30
C ALA A 15 -10.47 -15.81 -20.45
N ASP A 16 -10.75 -17.00 -20.96
CA ASP A 16 -9.73 -18.06 -21.14
C ASP A 16 -8.64 -17.64 -22.12
N TYR A 17 -9.02 -17.05 -23.25
CA TYR A 17 -8.06 -16.53 -24.22
C TYR A 17 -7.20 -15.41 -23.61
N MET A 18 -7.84 -14.45 -22.94
CA MET A 18 -7.14 -13.31 -22.32
C MET A 18 -6.15 -13.79 -21.25
N LEU A 19 -6.54 -14.72 -20.37
CA LEU A 19 -5.66 -15.29 -19.35
C LEU A 19 -4.44 -15.94 -19.98
N LYS A 20 -4.65 -16.77 -20.98
CA LYS A 20 -3.58 -17.51 -21.67
C LYS A 20 -2.61 -16.57 -22.39
N ASP A 21 -3.13 -15.61 -23.18
CA ASP A 21 -2.32 -14.68 -23.94
C ASP A 21 -1.53 -13.72 -23.02
N MET A 22 -2.17 -13.14 -22.00
CA MET A 22 -1.48 -12.30 -21.02
C MET A 22 -0.41 -13.06 -20.24
N MET A 23 -0.69 -14.31 -19.83
CA MET A 23 0.28 -15.16 -19.14
C MET A 23 1.49 -15.46 -20.02
N GLN A 24 1.27 -15.79 -21.29
CA GLN A 24 2.33 -16.03 -22.24
C GLN A 24 3.20 -14.79 -22.49
N ARG A 25 2.57 -13.61 -22.65
CA ARG A 25 3.29 -12.34 -22.83
C ARG A 25 4.13 -12.00 -21.62
N MET A 26 3.60 -12.15 -20.41
CA MET A 26 4.35 -11.87 -19.18
C MET A 26 5.54 -12.82 -18.99
N ASN A 27 5.41 -14.09 -19.39
CA ASN A 27 6.49 -15.07 -19.32
C ASN A 27 7.54 -14.90 -20.43
N SER A 28 7.18 -14.30 -21.59
CA SER A 28 8.08 -14.19 -22.75
C SER A 28 9.27 -13.26 -22.54
N GLN A 29 9.21 -12.42 -21.50
CA GLN A 29 10.26 -11.46 -21.15
C GLN A 29 10.68 -10.52 -22.31
N GLN A 30 9.83 -10.40 -23.32
CA GLN A 30 10.08 -9.49 -24.44
C GLN A 30 9.89 -8.05 -24.00
N THR A 31 10.88 -7.23 -24.27
CA THR A 31 10.83 -5.79 -24.07
C THR A 31 11.00 -5.10 -25.41
N ASP A 32 9.99 -4.38 -25.84
CA ASP A 32 9.98 -3.70 -27.16
C ASP A 32 10.81 -2.40 -27.18
N SER A 33 11.42 -1.99 -26.07
CA SER A 33 12.18 -0.76 -26.00
C SER A 33 13.44 -0.85 -25.11
N GLN A 34 14.47 -0.10 -25.50
CA GLN A 34 15.79 -0.09 -24.87
C GLN A 34 15.82 0.33 -23.38
N ASN A 35 14.72 0.86 -22.84
CA ASN A 35 14.63 1.35 -21.48
C ASN A 35 13.63 0.60 -20.59
N GLN A 36 13.01 -0.46 -21.09
CA GLN A 36 12.07 -1.26 -20.34
C GLN A 36 12.72 -2.56 -19.86
N VAL A 37 12.46 -2.91 -18.63
CA VAL A 37 12.90 -4.17 -18.02
C VAL A 37 11.67 -5.04 -17.84
N SER A 38 11.75 -6.29 -18.26
CA SER A 38 10.67 -7.27 -18.05
C SER A 38 10.15 -7.26 -16.61
N LEU A 39 8.84 -7.42 -16.42
CA LEU A 39 8.24 -7.53 -15.10
C LEU A 39 8.83 -8.73 -14.35
N LEU A 40 8.93 -9.87 -14.97
CA LEU A 40 9.56 -11.05 -14.40
C LEU A 40 11.08 -11.01 -14.60
N PRO A 41 11.88 -11.23 -13.57
CA PRO A 41 13.32 -11.43 -13.72
C PRO A 41 13.64 -12.69 -14.55
N GLU A 42 14.86 -12.74 -15.08
CA GLU A 42 15.34 -13.91 -15.80
C GLU A 42 15.21 -15.18 -14.96
N GLY A 43 14.70 -16.24 -15.56
CA GLY A 43 14.48 -17.54 -14.91
C GLY A 43 13.19 -17.64 -14.09
N VAL A 44 12.55 -16.54 -13.71
CA VAL A 44 11.25 -16.57 -13.05
C VAL A 44 10.16 -16.83 -14.05
N GLN A 45 9.38 -17.87 -13.82
CA GLN A 45 8.23 -18.26 -14.64
C GLN A 45 7.01 -18.43 -13.76
N MET A 46 5.84 -18.25 -14.37
CA MET A 46 4.56 -18.45 -13.71
C MET A 46 3.60 -19.24 -14.59
N ASN A 47 2.73 -20.01 -13.96
CA ASN A 47 1.56 -20.62 -14.55
C ASN A 47 0.33 -20.27 -13.73
N TYR A 48 -0.86 -20.68 -14.17
CA TYR A 48 -2.09 -20.33 -13.49
C TYR A 48 -3.11 -21.48 -13.49
N SER A 49 -4.00 -21.41 -12.51
CA SER A 49 -5.30 -22.08 -12.50
C SER A 49 -6.37 -21.09 -12.04
N VAL A 50 -7.64 -21.40 -12.31
CA VAL A 50 -8.78 -20.58 -11.89
C VAL A 50 -9.63 -21.41 -10.93
N GLU A 51 -9.89 -20.86 -9.74
CA GLU A 51 -10.74 -21.42 -8.72
C GLU A 51 -11.91 -20.44 -8.49
N GLU A 52 -13.07 -20.73 -9.06
CA GLU A 52 -14.23 -19.84 -9.07
C GLU A 52 -13.89 -18.47 -9.69
N ASP A 53 -13.71 -17.44 -8.90
CA ASP A 53 -13.35 -16.08 -9.31
C ASP A 53 -11.92 -15.67 -8.85
N VAL A 54 -11.16 -16.64 -8.36
CA VAL A 54 -9.78 -16.47 -7.91
C VAL A 54 -8.82 -17.01 -8.96
N LEU A 55 -7.94 -16.16 -9.46
CA LEU A 55 -6.80 -16.58 -10.26
C LEU A 55 -5.66 -17.02 -9.34
N VAL A 56 -5.32 -18.28 -9.35
CA VAL A 56 -4.16 -18.81 -8.64
C VAL A 56 -2.96 -18.72 -9.56
N VAL A 57 -1.98 -17.91 -9.22
CA VAL A 57 -0.72 -17.76 -9.98
C VAL A 57 0.39 -18.47 -9.24
N ASN A 58 0.93 -19.52 -9.87
CA ASN A 58 1.98 -20.33 -9.30
C ASN A 58 3.33 -20.01 -9.96
N PHE A 59 4.28 -19.59 -9.14
CA PHE A 59 5.65 -19.31 -9.56
C PHE A 59 6.55 -20.54 -9.37
N ASN A 60 7.63 -20.58 -10.13
CA ASN A 60 8.71 -21.51 -9.88
C ASN A 60 9.60 -21.05 -8.72
N SER A 61 10.52 -21.91 -8.24
CA SER A 61 11.41 -21.65 -7.10
C SER A 61 12.31 -20.40 -7.27
N GLN A 62 12.57 -19.97 -8.50
CA GLN A 62 13.37 -18.77 -8.79
C GLN A 62 12.71 -17.47 -8.26
N TYR A 63 11.40 -17.47 -8.02
CA TYR A 63 10.69 -16.37 -7.39
C TYR A 63 11.33 -15.96 -6.04
N SER A 64 11.74 -16.92 -5.23
CA SER A 64 12.33 -16.69 -3.91
C SER A 64 13.69 -15.99 -3.94
N SER A 65 14.33 -15.90 -5.10
CA SER A 65 15.60 -15.18 -5.27
C SER A 65 15.45 -13.67 -5.45
N MET A 66 14.23 -13.19 -5.64
CA MET A 66 13.96 -11.77 -5.84
C MET A 66 14.16 -10.94 -4.57
N SER A 67 14.61 -9.70 -4.76
CA SER A 67 14.53 -8.71 -3.69
C SER A 67 13.07 -8.39 -3.34
N ARG A 68 12.79 -8.04 -2.08
CA ARG A 68 11.43 -7.67 -1.63
C ARG A 68 10.79 -6.57 -2.48
N ALA A 69 11.57 -5.58 -2.90
CA ALA A 69 11.08 -4.51 -3.75
C ALA A 69 10.64 -5.03 -5.13
N ARG A 70 11.41 -5.97 -5.70
CA ARG A 70 11.08 -6.59 -6.98
C ARG A 70 9.87 -7.50 -6.87
N GLU A 71 9.81 -8.30 -5.82
CA GLU A 71 8.68 -9.16 -5.50
C GLU A 71 7.36 -8.38 -5.42
N LEU A 72 7.38 -7.24 -4.72
CA LEU A 72 6.22 -6.36 -4.60
C LEU A 72 5.76 -5.83 -5.97
N LEU A 73 6.69 -5.40 -6.82
CA LEU A 73 6.39 -4.92 -8.17
C LEU A 73 5.81 -6.03 -9.05
N VAL A 74 6.35 -7.24 -8.97
CA VAL A 74 5.84 -8.40 -9.71
C VAL A 74 4.42 -8.70 -9.28
N ARG A 75 4.15 -8.83 -7.99
CA ARG A 75 2.78 -9.08 -7.48
C ARG A 75 1.81 -7.97 -7.90
N ALA A 76 2.19 -6.72 -7.73
CA ALA A 76 1.36 -5.60 -8.13
C ALA A 76 1.07 -5.58 -9.63
N GLY A 77 2.07 -5.85 -10.46
CA GLY A 77 1.90 -5.94 -11.91
C GLY A 77 0.96 -7.07 -12.32
N VAL A 78 1.15 -8.26 -11.75
CA VAL A 78 0.31 -9.44 -12.01
C VAL A 78 -1.14 -9.17 -11.60
N VAL A 79 -1.38 -8.73 -10.36
CA VAL A 79 -2.73 -8.44 -9.86
C VAL A 79 -3.43 -7.40 -10.74
N LYS A 80 -2.78 -6.29 -11.03
CA LYS A 80 -3.37 -5.22 -11.86
C LYS A 80 -3.66 -5.65 -13.29
N THR A 81 -2.86 -6.55 -13.82
CA THR A 81 -3.07 -7.07 -15.18
C THR A 81 -4.25 -8.02 -15.21
N PHE A 82 -4.28 -9.02 -14.36
CA PHE A 82 -5.27 -10.08 -14.43
C PHE A 82 -6.65 -9.73 -13.86
N LEU A 83 -6.74 -8.77 -12.95
CA LEU A 83 -8.04 -8.25 -12.50
C LEU A 83 -8.82 -7.49 -13.58
N GLN A 84 -8.23 -7.25 -14.75
CA GLN A 84 -8.93 -6.70 -15.91
C GLN A 84 -9.67 -7.78 -16.72
N VAL A 85 -9.41 -9.06 -16.43
CA VAL A 85 -10.08 -10.18 -17.11
C VAL A 85 -11.45 -10.40 -16.49
N PRO A 86 -12.52 -10.43 -17.31
CA PRO A 86 -13.88 -10.68 -16.81
C PRO A 86 -13.98 -11.99 -16.03
N GLY A 87 -14.60 -11.92 -14.84
CA GLY A 87 -14.79 -13.07 -13.95
C GLY A 87 -13.66 -13.33 -12.98
N ILE A 88 -12.55 -12.56 -13.01
CA ILE A 88 -11.47 -12.64 -12.01
C ILE A 88 -11.62 -11.48 -11.03
N ASN A 89 -11.87 -11.78 -9.75
CA ASN A 89 -12.05 -10.79 -8.69
C ASN A 89 -10.87 -10.69 -7.73
N SER A 90 -10.04 -11.74 -7.66
CA SER A 90 -8.83 -11.73 -6.85
C SER A 90 -7.74 -12.65 -7.43
N VAL A 91 -6.51 -12.44 -6.96
CA VAL A 91 -5.34 -13.24 -7.34
C VAL A 91 -4.70 -13.80 -6.08
N ARG A 92 -4.47 -15.11 -6.05
CA ARG A 92 -3.69 -15.80 -5.02
C ARG A 92 -2.36 -16.25 -5.59
N PHE A 93 -1.31 -16.17 -4.80
CA PHE A 93 0.03 -16.55 -5.23
C PHE A 93 0.53 -17.79 -4.51
N THR A 94 1.16 -18.68 -5.27
CA THR A 94 1.85 -19.86 -4.76
C THR A 94 3.27 -19.93 -5.35
N ILE A 95 4.15 -20.64 -4.69
CA ILE A 95 5.49 -20.98 -5.17
C ILE A 95 5.62 -22.50 -5.09
N GLU A 96 5.91 -23.17 -6.21
CA GLU A 96 5.95 -24.64 -6.29
C GLU A 96 4.68 -25.30 -5.70
N ASN A 97 3.51 -24.66 -5.91
CA ASN A 97 2.19 -25.02 -5.41
C ASN A 97 1.98 -24.87 -3.89
N GLU A 98 2.90 -24.27 -3.17
CA GLU A 98 2.74 -23.91 -1.77
C GLU A 98 2.33 -22.44 -1.65
N ASP A 99 1.41 -22.12 -0.73
CA ASP A 99 0.93 -20.74 -0.55
C ASP A 99 2.07 -19.78 -0.27
N LEU A 100 2.07 -18.63 -0.95
CA LEU A 100 3.00 -17.55 -0.67
C LEU A 100 2.79 -17.04 0.75
N THR A 101 3.84 -17.03 1.54
CA THR A 101 3.82 -16.55 2.93
C THR A 101 4.52 -15.21 3.10
N ASP A 102 4.10 -14.45 4.09
CA ASP A 102 4.76 -13.22 4.52
C ASP A 102 6.01 -13.54 5.36
N SER A 103 6.71 -12.49 5.84
CA SER A 103 7.90 -12.61 6.68
C SER A 103 7.65 -13.28 8.05
N ARG A 104 6.39 -13.52 8.42
CA ARG A 104 5.95 -14.20 9.64
C ARG A 104 5.51 -15.64 9.40
N GLY A 105 5.62 -16.13 8.15
CA GLY A 105 5.16 -17.44 7.74
C GLY A 105 3.63 -17.57 7.62
N GLN A 106 2.90 -16.45 7.57
CA GLN A 106 1.45 -16.47 7.35
C GLN A 106 1.15 -16.37 5.85
N ALA A 107 0.18 -17.15 5.36
CA ALA A 107 -0.25 -17.07 3.97
C ALA A 107 -0.70 -15.64 3.64
N VAL A 108 -0.22 -15.12 2.53
CA VAL A 108 -0.55 -13.76 2.07
C VAL A 108 -2.02 -13.64 1.68
N GLY A 109 -2.63 -14.74 1.25
CA GLY A 109 -4.05 -14.82 0.87
C GLY A 109 -4.35 -14.18 -0.48
N ASN A 110 -5.65 -13.95 -0.73
CA ASN A 110 -6.14 -13.38 -1.98
C ASN A 110 -5.87 -11.88 -2.03
N MET A 111 -5.36 -11.41 -3.15
CA MET A 111 -5.04 -10.01 -3.41
C MET A 111 -6.04 -9.41 -4.40
N THR A 112 -6.54 -8.24 -4.09
CA THR A 112 -7.44 -7.45 -4.91
C THR A 112 -6.77 -6.16 -5.38
N ALA A 113 -7.46 -5.36 -6.20
CA ALA A 113 -6.96 -4.06 -6.62
C ALA A 113 -6.59 -3.16 -5.43
N ASP A 114 -7.34 -3.24 -4.34
CA ASP A 114 -7.12 -2.43 -3.14
C ASP A 114 -5.88 -2.84 -2.36
N THR A 115 -5.46 -4.10 -2.46
CA THR A 115 -4.23 -4.61 -1.81
C THR A 115 -2.99 -3.80 -2.21
N PHE A 116 -2.96 -3.31 -3.46
CA PHE A 116 -1.85 -2.51 -4.01
C PHE A 116 -2.21 -1.04 -4.23
N ALA A 117 -3.36 -0.58 -3.77
CA ALA A 117 -3.75 0.82 -3.88
C ALA A 117 -2.77 1.76 -3.18
N GLU A 118 -2.10 1.27 -2.14
CA GLU A 118 -1.07 2.00 -1.40
C GLU A 118 0.31 1.97 -2.09
N PHE A 119 0.55 1.02 -3.01
CA PHE A 119 1.85 0.81 -3.66
C PHE A 119 1.90 1.19 -5.14
N THR A 120 0.82 1.74 -5.68
CA THR A 120 0.81 2.14 -7.08
C THR A 120 1.53 3.45 -7.29
N GLY A 121 2.84 3.39 -7.48
CA GLY A 121 3.66 4.52 -7.92
C GLY A 121 3.27 5.11 -9.28
N THR A 122 2.02 4.97 -9.71
CA THR A 122 1.53 5.47 -10.99
C THR A 122 0.85 6.83 -10.91
N GLU A 123 0.60 7.35 -9.69
CA GLU A 123 0.27 8.77 -9.51
C GLU A 123 0.79 9.26 -8.16
N PRO A 124 2.01 9.82 -8.09
CA PRO A 124 2.52 10.44 -6.86
C PRO A 124 1.63 11.59 -6.37
N ASP A 125 0.73 12.06 -7.20
CA ASP A 125 -0.21 13.15 -6.91
C ASP A 125 -1.67 12.73 -6.71
N ALA A 126 -1.98 11.43 -6.66
CA ALA A 126 -3.32 10.98 -6.36
C ALA A 126 -3.73 11.41 -4.94
N TYR A 127 -4.79 12.22 -4.86
CA TYR A 127 -5.39 12.64 -3.60
C TYR A 127 -6.45 11.64 -3.14
N CYS A 128 -6.53 11.42 -1.85
CA CYS A 128 -7.64 10.73 -1.19
C CYS A 128 -8.24 11.63 -0.11
N SER A 129 -9.47 11.32 0.29
CA SER A 129 -10.13 11.99 1.41
C SER A 129 -10.51 10.97 2.45
N ASN A 130 -10.12 11.20 3.70
CA ASN A 130 -10.52 10.38 4.83
C ASN A 130 -11.03 11.25 5.95
N THR A 131 -12.01 10.74 6.71
CA THR A 131 -12.48 11.38 7.93
C THR A 131 -11.75 10.76 9.12
N PHE A 132 -11.05 11.60 9.87
CA PHE A 132 -10.32 11.23 11.08
C PHE A 132 -11.07 11.72 12.31
N THR A 133 -11.07 10.92 13.38
CA THR A 133 -11.49 11.35 14.70
C THR A 133 -10.26 11.78 15.46
N LEU A 134 -10.19 13.06 15.79
CA LEU A 134 -9.09 13.67 16.54
C LEU A 134 -9.54 13.96 17.97
N TYR A 135 -8.64 13.86 18.91
CA TYR A 135 -8.91 14.14 20.33
C TYR A 135 -8.08 15.32 20.80
N PHE A 136 -8.77 16.31 21.34
CA PHE A 136 -8.24 17.51 21.93
C PHE A 136 -8.61 17.58 23.40
N THR A 137 -8.16 18.57 24.12
CA THR A 137 -8.56 18.75 25.53
C THR A 137 -9.67 19.79 25.68
N ASP A 138 -10.42 19.70 26.78
CA ASP A 138 -11.30 20.76 27.22
C ASP A 138 -10.49 21.88 27.90
N LYS A 139 -11.16 22.94 28.32
CA LYS A 139 -10.54 24.09 29.02
C LYS A 139 -9.78 23.69 30.29
N SER A 140 -10.16 22.62 30.94
CA SER A 140 -9.51 22.15 32.18
C SER A 140 -8.25 21.29 31.90
N GLY A 141 -8.04 20.85 30.70
CA GLY A 141 -6.99 19.88 30.34
C GLY A 141 -7.23 18.46 30.88
N GLN A 142 -8.37 18.20 31.53
CA GLN A 142 -8.65 16.94 32.21
C GLN A 142 -9.51 15.98 31.39
N LYS A 143 -10.16 16.46 30.34
CA LYS A 143 -11.04 15.64 29.50
C LYS A 143 -10.66 15.74 28.04
N LEU A 144 -10.70 14.60 27.36
CA LEU A 144 -10.59 14.56 25.90
C LEU A 144 -11.94 14.84 25.25
N VAL A 145 -11.93 15.76 24.30
CA VAL A 145 -13.05 16.10 23.43
C VAL A 145 -12.71 15.69 22.00
N LYS A 146 -13.69 15.17 21.27
CA LYS A 146 -13.45 14.65 19.93
C LYS A 146 -13.92 15.62 18.85
N GLU A 147 -13.14 15.74 17.80
CA GLU A 147 -13.51 16.38 16.54
C GLU A 147 -13.42 15.39 15.38
N GLN A 148 -14.36 15.46 14.46
CA GLN A 148 -14.25 14.76 13.18
C GLN A 148 -13.78 15.72 12.11
N ARG A 149 -12.72 15.32 11.39
CA ARG A 149 -12.12 16.16 10.35
C ARG A 149 -11.90 15.37 9.08
N THR A 150 -12.55 15.79 7.99
CA THR A 150 -12.30 15.22 6.66
C THR A 150 -11.12 15.95 6.03
N VAL A 151 -10.07 15.21 5.72
CA VAL A 151 -8.82 15.74 5.16
C VAL A 151 -8.58 15.15 3.80
N ARG A 152 -8.29 16.00 2.82
CA ARG A 152 -7.79 15.61 1.50
C ARG A 152 -6.27 15.71 1.52
N TYR A 153 -5.61 14.59 1.20
CA TYR A 153 -4.16 14.49 1.22
C TYR A 153 -3.63 13.58 0.11
N LYS A 154 -2.34 13.67 -0.18
CA LYS A 154 -1.69 12.79 -1.16
C LYS A 154 -1.68 11.36 -0.61
N ARG A 155 -2.10 10.40 -1.43
CA ARG A 155 -2.14 8.98 -1.06
C ARG A 155 -0.77 8.41 -0.67
N SER A 156 0.31 9.02 -1.13
CA SER A 156 1.69 8.66 -0.76
C SER A 156 2.08 9.01 0.68
N ILE A 157 1.26 9.82 1.39
CA ILE A 157 1.54 10.22 2.77
C ILE A 157 0.85 9.23 3.71
N PRO A 158 1.56 8.63 4.68
CA PRO A 158 0.96 7.74 5.68
C PRO A 158 -0.16 8.45 6.46
N LYS A 159 -1.25 7.72 6.74
CA LYS A 159 -2.41 8.26 7.48
C LYS A 159 -2.02 8.77 8.86
N GLU A 160 -1.09 8.08 9.50
CA GLU A 160 -0.56 8.40 10.82
C GLU A 160 0.09 9.79 10.82
N ARG A 161 0.86 10.10 9.79
CA ARG A 161 1.44 11.43 9.62
C ARG A 161 0.37 12.50 9.44
N ILE A 162 -0.68 12.21 8.66
CA ILE A 162 -1.80 13.14 8.48
C ILE A 162 -2.52 13.41 9.80
N VAL A 163 -2.77 12.35 10.61
CA VAL A 163 -3.39 12.51 11.95
C VAL A 163 -2.55 13.42 12.82
N LEU A 164 -1.23 13.20 12.89
CA LEU A 164 -0.31 14.04 13.67
C LEU A 164 -0.30 15.49 13.18
N GLU A 165 -0.22 15.72 11.87
CA GLU A 165 -0.29 17.06 11.29
C GLU A 165 -1.61 17.78 11.63
N GLN A 166 -2.74 17.05 11.68
CA GLN A 166 -4.02 17.63 12.05
C GLN A 166 -4.12 17.92 13.55
N LEU A 167 -3.53 17.11 14.42
CA LEU A 167 -3.44 17.38 15.85
C LEU A 167 -2.57 18.61 16.13
N MET A 168 -1.45 18.74 15.42
CA MET A 168 -0.54 19.90 15.55
C MET A 168 -1.16 21.21 15.05
N LYS A 169 -2.07 21.14 14.05
CA LYS A 169 -2.85 22.32 13.63
C LYS A 169 -3.82 22.83 14.69
N GLY A 170 -4.01 22.05 15.75
CA GLY A 170 -4.92 22.38 16.84
C GLY A 170 -6.40 22.18 16.50
N PRO A 171 -7.27 22.41 17.48
CA PRO A 171 -8.72 22.27 17.34
C PRO A 171 -9.34 23.35 16.46
N LEU A 172 -10.47 23.03 15.82
CA LEU A 172 -11.29 23.99 15.07
C LEU A 172 -12.52 24.45 15.86
N GLU A 173 -12.97 23.65 16.82
CA GLU A 173 -14.15 23.96 17.63
C GLU A 173 -13.80 24.84 18.83
N LYS A 174 -14.65 25.81 19.11
CA LYS A 174 -14.47 26.71 20.26
C LYS A 174 -14.58 25.93 21.56
N GLY A 175 -13.65 26.17 22.47
CA GLY A 175 -13.60 25.50 23.78
C GLY A 175 -12.79 24.21 23.80
N HIS A 176 -12.25 23.80 22.66
CA HIS A 176 -11.25 22.75 22.55
C HIS A 176 -9.85 23.36 22.57
N TYR A 177 -8.88 22.62 23.12
CA TYR A 177 -7.49 23.09 23.31
C TYR A 177 -6.52 22.03 22.74
N PRO A 178 -5.36 22.45 22.22
CA PRO A 178 -4.36 21.55 21.67
C PRO A 178 -3.89 20.49 22.67
N THR A 179 -3.65 19.28 22.18
CA THR A 179 -3.02 18.18 22.94
C THR A 179 -1.53 18.03 22.65
N ILE A 180 -1.05 18.70 21.60
CA ILE A 180 0.37 18.76 21.24
C ILE A 180 0.79 20.23 21.39
N PRO A 181 1.96 20.52 22.01
CA PRO A 181 2.46 21.87 22.15
C PRO A 181 2.60 22.60 20.82
N GLU A 182 2.31 23.90 20.82
CA GLU A 182 2.54 24.74 19.65
C GLU A 182 4.03 24.75 19.28
N ASN A 183 4.29 24.84 17.98
CA ASN A 183 5.65 24.81 17.40
C ASN A 183 6.40 23.47 17.53
N THR A 184 5.73 22.38 17.94
CA THR A 184 6.29 21.03 17.85
C THR A 184 6.41 20.62 16.37
N GLU A 185 7.51 19.98 16.00
CA GLU A 185 7.71 19.41 14.65
C GLU A 185 7.79 17.88 14.72
N VAL A 186 7.14 17.21 13.75
CA VAL A 186 7.29 15.77 13.53
C VAL A 186 8.49 15.54 12.64
N LEU A 187 9.55 14.98 13.19
CA LEU A 187 10.80 14.66 12.47
C LEU A 187 10.67 13.38 11.66
N ASP A 188 10.06 12.35 12.27
CA ASP A 188 9.86 11.05 11.59
C ASP A 188 8.61 10.32 12.10
N VAL A 189 8.02 9.50 11.21
CA VAL A 189 6.91 8.60 11.53
C VAL A 189 7.20 7.24 10.91
N THR A 190 7.48 6.26 11.74
CA THR A 190 7.77 4.88 11.30
C THR A 190 6.78 3.90 11.92
N ILE A 191 6.29 2.95 11.12
CA ILE A 191 5.38 1.90 11.60
C ILE A 191 6.11 0.57 11.50
N ALA A 192 6.26 -0.09 12.65
CA ALA A 192 6.82 -1.42 12.75
C ALA A 192 6.04 -2.23 13.79
N ASP A 193 5.73 -3.48 13.49
CA ASP A 193 5.06 -4.42 14.40
C ASP A 193 3.75 -3.91 15.03
N ARG A 194 2.96 -3.15 14.25
CA ARG A 194 1.73 -2.46 14.69
C ARG A 194 1.97 -1.35 15.72
N ILE A 195 3.20 -0.90 15.86
CA ILE A 195 3.57 0.24 16.70
C ILE A 195 3.91 1.40 15.78
N CYS A 196 3.32 2.55 16.05
CA CYS A 196 3.68 3.81 15.40
C CYS A 196 4.74 4.52 16.25
N TYR A 197 5.95 4.62 15.72
CA TYR A 197 7.04 5.38 16.33
C TYR A 197 7.02 6.78 15.74
N VAL A 198 6.94 7.77 16.62
CA VAL A 198 6.92 9.18 16.25
C VAL A 198 8.10 9.86 16.88
N ALA A 199 8.96 10.46 16.06
CA ALA A 199 10.03 11.33 16.54
C ALA A 199 9.58 12.80 16.44
N PHE A 200 9.56 13.48 17.58
CA PHE A 200 9.33 14.90 17.67
C PHE A 200 10.64 15.65 17.87
N ASP A 201 10.62 16.95 17.65
CA ASP A 201 11.70 17.86 17.98
C ASP A 201 11.84 18.08 19.51
N GLY A 202 12.86 18.86 19.92
CA GLY A 202 13.12 19.17 21.32
C GLY A 202 12.03 20.02 22.00
N VAL A 203 11.16 20.68 21.22
CA VAL A 203 10.06 21.49 21.78
C VAL A 203 9.07 20.58 22.52
N PHE A 204 8.73 19.44 21.93
CA PHE A 204 7.82 18.47 22.55
C PHE A 204 8.32 17.99 23.92
N SER A 205 9.60 17.67 24.04
CA SER A 205 10.19 17.17 25.28
C SER A 205 10.28 18.24 26.39
N SER A 206 10.43 19.51 26.02
CA SER A 206 10.48 20.59 27.00
C SER A 206 9.14 20.82 27.74
N TYR A 207 8.01 20.54 27.05
CA TYR A 207 6.68 20.61 27.68
C TYR A 207 6.35 19.37 28.53
N ALA A 208 6.88 18.20 28.17
CA ALA A 208 6.65 16.96 28.91
C ALA A 208 7.29 16.98 30.33
N LEU A 209 8.28 17.81 30.53
CA LEU A 209 8.97 17.95 31.82
C LEU A 209 8.22 18.85 32.83
N ASP A 210 7.29 19.68 32.37
CA ASP A 210 6.50 20.60 33.25
C ASP A 210 5.24 19.94 33.85
N VAL A 211 4.95 18.66 33.55
CA VAL A 211 3.74 17.95 34.00
C VAL A 211 4.01 17.01 35.17
N SER A 212 5.24 17.01 35.73
CA SER A 212 5.62 16.14 36.84
C SER A 212 5.75 16.90 38.16
N GLU A 213 4.67 17.50 38.64
CA GLU A 213 4.44 17.82 40.06
C GLU A 213 3.03 17.41 40.51
#